data_710ceabde2da709ddf6916462fa52b3c
#
_entry.id   710ceabde2da709ddf6916462fa52b3c
#
_cell.length_a   1.000
_cell.length_b   1.000
_cell.length_c   1.000
_cell.angle_alpha   90.00
_cell.angle_beta   90.00
_cell.angle_gamma   90.00
#
_symmetry.space_group_name_H-M   'P 1'
#
loop_
_entity.id
_entity.type
_entity.pdbx_description
1 polymer ?
#
loop_
_entity_poly.entity_id
_entity_poly.type
_entity_poly.pdbx_seq_one_letter_code
_entity_poly.pdbx_strand_id
1 'polypeptide(L)'
;MGELPQSIRESIKNDIKNCEFLGFKDAAHLHQKEPFSVGIYRNQNKEMLVTCITEMPEVSPRMIDWWFGWHLNESERYQLWHPKAHISASLKEDNSHFETDKEKYLNMDSYVSEYIGNELNNLCISFVEPKQFGFSDLNDEKETAICAHVRDMSNNISVASITHLVSRNAEGSRMQSSFWLGMNPTHTNSILTSLIKPLLESRLAKNILITDDLARNLLIHCAEEMNHLVKFLPILFKDKTN
;
A
#
# COMPACT_ATOMS: atom_id res chain seq x y z
N MET A 1 4.41 -15.03 -12.69
CA MET A 1 3.45 -14.81 -11.60
C MET A 1 2.38 -15.88 -11.67
N GLY A 2 1.80 -16.28 -10.53
CA GLY A 2 0.73 -17.27 -10.50
C GLY A 2 -0.62 -16.70 -10.94
N GLU A 3 -1.64 -17.58 -11.01
CA GLU A 3 -3.01 -17.16 -11.24
C GLU A 3 -3.52 -16.32 -10.06
N LEU A 4 -4.28 -15.25 -10.35
CA LEU A 4 -4.89 -14.41 -9.30
C LEU A 4 -5.86 -15.23 -8.44
N PRO A 5 -5.92 -15.00 -7.12
CA PRO A 5 -6.92 -15.61 -6.25
C PRO A 5 -8.35 -15.42 -6.76
N GLN A 6 -9.23 -16.36 -6.48
CA GLN A 6 -10.62 -16.32 -6.96
C GLN A 6 -11.35 -15.05 -6.49
N SER A 7 -11.18 -14.66 -5.21
CA SER A 7 -11.79 -13.44 -4.64
C SER A 7 -11.37 -12.17 -5.40
N ILE A 8 -10.13 -12.09 -5.87
CA ILE A 8 -9.63 -10.98 -6.68
C ILE A 8 -10.28 -11.02 -8.07
N ARG A 9 -10.29 -12.20 -8.74
CA ARG A 9 -10.92 -12.36 -10.06
C ARG A 9 -12.41 -12.02 -10.07
N GLU A 10 -13.12 -12.33 -9.00
CA GLU A 10 -14.52 -11.94 -8.82
C GLU A 10 -14.66 -10.43 -8.59
N SER A 11 -13.86 -9.86 -7.69
CA SER A 11 -13.94 -8.43 -7.37
C SER A 11 -13.64 -7.51 -8.55
N ILE A 12 -12.71 -7.87 -9.43
CA ILE A 12 -12.39 -7.06 -10.62
C ILE A 12 -13.46 -7.15 -11.71
N LYS A 13 -14.31 -8.21 -11.72
CA LYS A 13 -15.40 -8.38 -12.67
C LYS A 13 -16.71 -7.76 -12.20
N ASN A 14 -16.87 -7.61 -10.88
CA ASN A 14 -18.07 -7.06 -10.27
C ASN A 14 -18.13 -5.54 -10.44
N ASP A 15 -19.34 -4.99 -10.31
CA ASP A 15 -19.54 -3.55 -10.21
C ASP A 15 -18.92 -3.01 -8.92
N ILE A 16 -18.38 -1.80 -9.02
CA ILE A 16 -17.85 -1.09 -7.87
C ILE A 16 -18.98 -0.77 -6.90
N LYS A 17 -18.81 -1.13 -5.64
CA LYS A 17 -19.83 -0.94 -4.61
C LYS A 17 -19.91 0.53 -4.20
N ASN A 18 -21.07 1.14 -4.39
CA ASN A 18 -21.34 2.48 -3.90
C ASN A 18 -21.77 2.45 -2.44
N CYS A 19 -20.89 2.84 -1.53
CA CYS A 19 -21.19 2.91 -0.08
C CYS A 19 -20.21 3.84 0.63
N GLU A 20 -20.60 4.33 1.79
CA GLU A 20 -19.68 5.05 2.68
C GLU A 20 -18.70 4.06 3.33
N PHE A 21 -17.48 4.52 3.59
CA PHE A 21 -16.44 3.76 4.27
C PHE A 21 -15.58 4.68 5.16
N LEU A 22 -14.89 4.07 6.12
CA LEU A 22 -14.00 4.78 7.03
C LEU A 22 -12.77 5.29 6.28
N GLY A 23 -12.29 6.47 6.65
CA GLY A 23 -11.06 7.05 6.12
C GLY A 23 -9.81 6.35 6.66
N PHE A 24 -8.65 6.66 6.07
CA PHE A 24 -7.37 6.05 6.47
C PHE A 24 -7.01 6.27 7.94
N LYS A 25 -7.44 7.37 8.56
CA LYS A 25 -7.21 7.63 10.00
C LYS A 25 -7.90 6.63 10.92
N ASP A 26 -8.92 5.97 10.42
CA ASP A 26 -9.68 4.94 11.11
C ASP A 26 -9.39 3.54 10.55
N ALA A 27 -8.24 3.35 9.92
CA ALA A 27 -7.86 2.07 9.31
C ALA A 27 -7.88 0.92 10.33
N ALA A 28 -7.37 1.14 11.53
CA ALA A 28 -7.42 0.14 12.60
C ALA A 28 -8.85 -0.36 12.84
N HIS A 29 -9.82 0.55 12.90
CA HIS A 29 -11.22 0.19 13.07
C HIS A 29 -11.81 -0.53 11.86
N LEU A 30 -11.45 -0.11 10.64
CA LEU A 30 -11.85 -0.79 9.41
C LEU A 30 -11.37 -2.25 9.39
N HIS A 31 -10.11 -2.47 9.75
CA HIS A 31 -9.50 -3.81 9.73
C HIS A 31 -10.02 -4.74 10.85
N GLN A 32 -10.57 -4.19 11.92
CA GLN A 32 -11.19 -4.96 13.02
C GLN A 32 -12.64 -5.37 12.72
N LYS A 33 -13.29 -4.75 11.73
CA LYS A 33 -14.64 -5.11 11.34
C LYS A 33 -14.65 -6.39 10.51
N GLU A 34 -15.43 -7.36 10.95
CA GLU A 34 -15.63 -8.60 10.23
C GLU A 34 -16.98 -8.60 9.48
N PRO A 35 -16.99 -9.22 8.27
CA PRO A 35 -15.81 -9.70 7.55
C PRO A 35 -15.11 -8.57 6.76
N PHE A 36 -13.80 -8.42 6.92
CA PHE A 36 -12.98 -7.63 5.99
C PHE A 36 -12.98 -8.34 4.64
N SER A 37 -13.45 -7.69 3.59
CA SER A 37 -13.64 -8.33 2.29
C SER A 37 -12.76 -7.71 1.22
N VAL A 38 -12.34 -8.54 0.24
CA VAL A 38 -11.72 -8.05 -1.00
C VAL A 38 -12.77 -7.27 -1.79
N GLY A 39 -12.41 -6.08 -2.27
CA GLY A 39 -13.35 -5.28 -3.04
C GLY A 39 -12.87 -3.89 -3.42
N ILE A 40 -13.73 -3.23 -4.18
CA ILE A 40 -13.57 -1.84 -4.60
C ILE A 40 -14.85 -1.10 -4.25
N TYR A 41 -14.70 -0.01 -3.51
CA TYR A 41 -15.80 0.77 -2.96
C TYR A 41 -15.66 2.22 -3.39
N ARG A 42 -16.78 2.90 -3.66
CA ARG A 42 -16.83 4.33 -3.99
C ARG A 42 -17.84 5.03 -3.10
N ASN A 43 -17.42 6.11 -2.45
CA ASN A 43 -18.31 6.92 -1.63
C ASN A 43 -18.99 8.06 -2.43
N GLN A 44 -19.85 8.82 -1.76
CA GLN A 44 -20.56 9.94 -2.37
C GLN A 44 -19.63 11.07 -2.84
N ASN A 45 -18.44 11.20 -2.24
CA ASN A 45 -17.43 12.20 -2.61
C ASN A 45 -16.54 11.77 -3.80
N LYS A 46 -16.84 10.61 -4.41
CA LYS A 46 -16.05 10.02 -5.50
C LYS A 46 -14.65 9.56 -5.08
N GLU A 47 -14.43 9.41 -3.80
CA GLU A 47 -13.26 8.75 -3.25
C GLU A 47 -13.42 7.24 -3.35
N MET A 48 -12.31 6.50 -3.44
CA MET A 48 -12.37 5.04 -3.53
C MET A 48 -11.54 4.39 -2.44
N LEU A 49 -12.06 3.26 -1.97
CA LEU A 49 -11.34 2.32 -1.12
C LEU A 49 -11.15 1.01 -1.89
N VAL A 50 -9.91 0.59 -2.03
CA VAL A 50 -9.53 -0.71 -2.59
C VAL A 50 -9.01 -1.58 -1.46
N THR A 51 -9.56 -2.79 -1.29
CA THR A 51 -9.19 -3.72 -0.23
C THR A 51 -8.75 -5.07 -0.80
N CYS A 52 -7.65 -5.60 -0.28
CA CYS A 52 -7.08 -6.88 -0.66
C CYS A 52 -6.78 -7.73 0.57
N ILE A 53 -6.95 -9.05 0.47
CA ILE A 53 -6.50 -10.02 1.46
C ILE A 53 -5.49 -10.95 0.79
N THR A 54 -4.36 -11.15 1.46
CA THR A 54 -3.34 -12.12 1.06
C THR A 54 -3.03 -13.05 2.22
N GLU A 55 -3.27 -14.34 2.06
CA GLU A 55 -2.78 -15.35 3.00
C GLU A 55 -1.27 -15.53 2.78
N MET A 56 -0.51 -15.51 3.84
CA MET A 56 0.95 -15.51 3.83
C MET A 56 1.50 -16.69 4.65
N PRO A 57 1.37 -17.94 4.15
CA PRO A 57 1.93 -19.10 4.84
C PRO A 57 3.44 -18.93 5.05
N GLU A 58 3.91 -19.36 6.22
CA GLU A 58 5.33 -19.31 6.65
C GLU A 58 5.89 -17.88 6.82
N VAL A 59 5.16 -16.82 6.49
CA VAL A 59 5.57 -15.43 6.66
C VAL A 59 5.14 -14.93 8.04
N SER A 60 6.07 -14.33 8.78
CA SER A 60 5.77 -13.66 10.06
C SER A 60 5.67 -12.13 9.87
N PRO A 61 5.01 -11.41 10.78
CA PRO A 61 5.00 -9.93 10.78
C PRO A 61 6.41 -9.33 10.74
N ARG A 62 7.36 -9.92 11.49
CA ARG A 62 8.78 -9.50 11.49
C ARG A 62 9.43 -9.60 10.09
N MET A 63 9.10 -10.64 9.31
CA MET A 63 9.62 -10.77 7.94
C MET A 63 9.13 -9.63 7.04
N ILE A 64 7.93 -9.13 7.27
CA ILE A 64 7.38 -7.98 6.54
C ILE A 64 8.10 -6.68 6.94
N ASP A 65 8.30 -6.44 8.23
CA ASP A 65 9.10 -5.28 8.69
C ASP A 65 10.51 -5.31 8.09
N TRP A 66 11.17 -6.48 8.13
CA TRP A 66 12.48 -6.68 7.51
C TRP A 66 12.45 -6.41 6.00
N TRP A 67 11.43 -6.91 5.30
CA TRP A 67 11.30 -6.71 3.85
C TRP A 67 11.22 -5.23 3.50
N PHE A 68 10.38 -4.46 4.20
CA PHE A 68 10.26 -3.01 3.99
C PHE A 68 11.53 -2.25 4.38
N GLY A 69 12.25 -2.68 5.39
CA GLY A 69 13.57 -2.11 5.72
C GLY A 69 14.67 -2.45 4.71
N TRP A 70 14.56 -3.60 4.02
CA TRP A 70 15.62 -4.13 3.17
C TRP A 70 15.48 -3.77 1.68
N HIS A 71 14.26 -3.80 1.11
CA HIS A 71 14.11 -3.67 -0.35
C HIS A 71 14.18 -2.22 -0.84
N LEU A 72 13.96 -1.23 0.03
CA LEU A 72 13.83 0.18 -0.37
C LEU A 72 15.11 0.80 -0.96
N ASN A 73 16.27 0.21 -0.67
CA ASN A 73 17.58 0.79 -1.02
C ASN A 73 18.03 0.52 -2.44
N GLU A 74 17.49 -0.50 -3.09
CA GLU A 74 18.01 -1.00 -4.36
C GLU A 74 16.88 -1.38 -5.32
N SER A 75 16.98 -0.89 -6.56
CA SER A 75 16.01 -1.18 -7.61
C SER A 75 15.86 -2.67 -7.89
N GLU A 76 16.97 -3.43 -7.83
CA GLU A 76 16.98 -4.88 -8.06
C GLU A 76 16.14 -5.62 -7.00
N ARG A 77 16.17 -5.15 -5.75
CA ARG A 77 15.35 -5.72 -4.67
C ARG A 77 13.88 -5.38 -4.87
N TYR A 78 13.57 -4.17 -5.32
CA TYR A 78 12.22 -3.74 -5.66
C TYR A 78 11.67 -4.53 -6.85
N GLN A 79 12.46 -4.73 -7.90
CA GLN A 79 12.12 -5.56 -9.05
C GLN A 79 11.88 -7.03 -8.68
N LEU A 80 12.60 -7.56 -7.68
CA LEU A 80 12.37 -8.91 -7.17
C LEU A 80 10.93 -9.08 -6.66
N TRP A 81 10.34 -8.04 -6.07
CA TRP A 81 8.98 -8.09 -5.55
C TRP A 81 7.94 -8.24 -6.66
N HIS A 82 8.02 -7.42 -7.72
CA HIS A 82 7.13 -7.50 -8.87
C HIS A 82 7.89 -7.33 -10.19
N PRO A 83 8.53 -8.40 -10.73
CA PRO A 83 9.45 -8.29 -11.87
C PRO A 83 8.86 -7.73 -13.16
N LYS A 84 7.52 -7.72 -13.29
CA LYS A 84 6.83 -7.19 -14.47
C LYS A 84 6.37 -5.74 -14.33
N ALA A 85 6.23 -5.25 -13.11
CA ALA A 85 5.67 -3.94 -12.85
C ALA A 85 6.68 -2.99 -12.21
N HIS A 86 7.52 -3.45 -11.30
CA HIS A 86 8.48 -2.62 -10.59
C HIS A 86 9.72 -2.34 -11.45
N ILE A 87 10.11 -1.06 -11.57
CA ILE A 87 11.24 -0.63 -12.41
C ILE A 87 12.40 -0.16 -11.56
N SER A 88 12.15 0.75 -10.63
CA SER A 88 13.20 1.32 -9.78
C SER A 88 12.67 1.73 -8.43
N ALA A 89 13.56 1.69 -7.43
CA ALA A 89 13.36 2.26 -6.11
C ALA A 89 14.63 2.94 -5.62
N SER A 90 14.47 4.02 -4.87
CA SER A 90 15.53 4.70 -4.15
C SER A 90 14.98 5.41 -2.93
N LEU A 91 15.76 5.46 -1.86
CA LEU A 91 15.44 6.27 -0.69
C LEU A 91 15.92 7.71 -0.86
N LYS A 92 15.23 8.63 -0.22
CA LYS A 92 15.66 10.02 -0.13
C LYS A 92 16.92 10.17 0.72
N GLU A 93 17.03 9.37 1.76
CA GLU A 93 18.11 9.41 2.73
C GLU A 93 18.67 7.99 2.96
N ASP A 94 19.95 7.88 3.28
CA ASP A 94 20.57 6.60 3.62
C ASP A 94 20.01 6.08 4.95
N ASN A 95 19.51 4.85 4.94
CA ASN A 95 18.93 4.17 6.10
C ASN A 95 19.86 3.09 6.68
N SER A 96 21.07 2.96 6.19
CA SER A 96 22.01 1.89 6.59
C SER A 96 22.48 2.00 8.04
N HIS A 97 22.40 3.20 8.63
CA HIS A 97 22.78 3.48 9.99
C HIS A 97 21.74 3.08 11.06
N PHE A 98 20.51 2.76 10.65
CA PHE A 98 19.47 2.32 11.59
C PHE A 98 19.65 0.85 11.98
N GLU A 99 19.38 0.55 13.25
CA GLU A 99 19.58 -0.79 13.81
C GLU A 99 18.38 -1.71 13.58
N THR A 100 17.17 -1.19 13.75
CA THR A 100 15.94 -1.99 13.65
C THR A 100 15.34 -1.93 12.26
N ASP A 101 14.64 -3.00 11.87
CA ASP A 101 13.98 -3.08 10.58
C ASP A 101 12.92 -1.97 10.40
N LYS A 102 12.18 -1.62 11.47
CA LYS A 102 11.18 -0.55 11.43
C LYS A 102 11.80 0.83 11.22
N GLU A 103 12.90 1.15 11.90
CA GLU A 103 13.59 2.44 11.72
C GLU A 103 14.06 2.64 10.29
N LYS A 104 14.40 1.56 9.57
CA LYS A 104 14.88 1.63 8.19
C LYS A 104 13.83 2.08 7.18
N TYR A 105 12.55 2.01 7.50
CA TYR A 105 11.50 2.49 6.59
C TYR A 105 10.59 3.56 7.21
N LEU A 106 10.37 3.59 8.53
CA LEU A 106 9.51 4.58 9.18
C LEU A 106 10.07 6.00 9.00
N ASN A 107 9.18 6.93 8.63
CA ASN A 107 9.49 8.32 8.33
C ASN A 107 10.45 8.51 7.13
N MET A 108 10.58 7.49 6.27
CA MET A 108 11.37 7.55 5.03
C MET A 108 10.49 7.84 3.81
N ASP A 109 11.06 8.60 2.88
CA ASP A 109 10.51 8.79 1.54
C ASP A 109 11.21 7.84 0.57
N SER A 110 10.44 6.93 -0.04
CA SER A 110 10.90 6.07 -1.13
C SER A 110 10.38 6.57 -2.47
N TYR A 111 11.26 6.76 -3.41
CA TYR A 111 10.94 7.14 -4.79
C TYR A 111 10.92 5.89 -5.64
N VAL A 112 9.76 5.59 -6.24
CA VAL A 112 9.59 4.39 -7.05
C VAL A 112 9.07 4.73 -8.45
N SER A 113 9.44 3.89 -9.42
CA SER A 113 8.83 3.85 -10.74
C SER A 113 8.24 2.47 -10.94
N GLU A 114 6.95 2.42 -11.26
CA GLU A 114 6.21 1.16 -11.40
C GLU A 114 5.04 1.28 -12.38
N TYR A 115 4.63 0.15 -12.96
CA TYR A 115 3.41 0.05 -13.75
C TYR A 115 2.22 -0.34 -12.88
N ILE A 116 1.13 0.43 -12.94
CA ILE A 116 -0.19 0.05 -12.42
C ILE A 116 -1.09 -0.16 -13.65
N GLY A 117 -1.37 -1.41 -13.97
CA GLY A 117 -1.92 -1.75 -15.28
C GLY A 117 -0.92 -1.45 -16.40
N ASN A 118 -1.30 -0.61 -17.34
CA ASN A 118 -0.44 -0.17 -18.44
C ASN A 118 0.17 1.23 -18.22
N GLU A 119 -0.12 1.88 -17.11
CA GLU A 119 0.32 3.23 -16.81
C GLU A 119 1.60 3.23 -15.98
N LEU A 120 2.63 3.91 -16.48
CA LEU A 120 3.87 4.14 -15.73
C LEU A 120 3.65 5.25 -14.70
N ASN A 121 3.88 4.93 -13.44
CA ASN A 121 3.75 5.86 -12.33
C ASN A 121 5.13 6.13 -11.71
N ASN A 122 5.43 7.39 -11.44
CA ASN A 122 6.58 7.82 -10.67
C ASN A 122 6.07 8.39 -9.34
N LEU A 123 6.29 7.66 -8.27
CA LEU A 123 5.66 7.91 -6.98
C LEU A 123 6.71 8.19 -5.90
N CYS A 124 6.31 9.01 -4.93
CA CYS A 124 6.97 9.10 -3.64
C CYS A 124 6.06 8.44 -2.60
N ILE A 125 6.55 7.37 -2.01
CA ILE A 125 5.89 6.64 -0.92
C ILE A 125 6.52 7.11 0.39
N SER A 126 5.78 7.92 1.15
CA SER A 126 6.20 8.43 2.45
C SER A 126 5.68 7.52 3.55
N PHE A 127 6.54 6.69 4.11
CA PHE A 127 6.19 5.81 5.22
C PHE A 127 5.98 6.62 6.50
N VAL A 128 4.95 6.27 7.25
CA VAL A 128 4.55 7.01 8.45
C VAL A 128 4.24 6.05 9.61
N GLU A 129 4.25 6.61 10.82
CA GLU A 129 3.89 5.86 12.02
C GLU A 129 2.47 5.28 11.92
N PRO A 130 2.27 3.98 12.28
CA PRO A 130 0.96 3.33 12.24
C PRO A 130 -0.13 4.06 13.04
N LYS A 131 0.25 4.81 14.10
CA LYS A 131 -0.69 5.62 14.88
C LYS A 131 -1.43 6.68 14.07
N GLN A 132 -0.87 7.16 12.94
CA GLN A 132 -1.54 8.10 12.05
C GLN A 132 -2.73 7.46 11.31
N PHE A 133 -2.77 6.11 11.29
CA PHE A 133 -3.83 5.28 10.72
C PHE A 133 -4.71 4.63 11.80
N GLY A 134 -4.59 5.09 13.05
CA GLY A 134 -5.39 4.61 14.17
C GLY A 134 -4.86 3.35 14.86
N PHE A 135 -3.70 2.81 14.44
CA PHE A 135 -3.08 1.66 15.10
C PHE A 135 -2.22 2.15 16.28
N SER A 136 -2.74 2.04 17.50
CA SER A 136 -2.05 2.53 18.71
C SER A 136 -1.34 1.45 19.51
N ASP A 137 -1.81 0.20 19.44
CA ASP A 137 -1.41 -0.87 20.36
C ASP A 137 -1.16 -2.20 19.61
N LEU A 138 -0.34 -2.17 18.55
CA LEU A 138 0.06 -3.37 17.84
C LEU A 138 0.99 -4.21 18.71
N ASN A 139 0.75 -5.50 18.76
CA ASN A 139 1.65 -6.46 19.39
C ASN A 139 2.69 -6.91 18.38
N ASP A 140 3.92 -6.39 18.47
CA ASP A 140 5.01 -6.62 17.51
C ASP A 140 5.36 -8.11 17.25
N GLU A 141 5.03 -9.00 18.19
CA GLU A 141 5.20 -10.44 17.97
C GLU A 141 4.11 -11.05 17.09
N LYS A 142 2.93 -10.40 17.04
CA LYS A 142 1.73 -10.93 16.38
C LYS A 142 1.28 -10.09 15.21
N GLU A 143 1.61 -8.80 15.19
CA GLU A 143 1.07 -7.87 14.20
C GLU A 143 2.09 -6.81 13.82
N THR A 144 2.03 -6.38 12.56
CA THR A 144 2.66 -5.14 12.11
C THR A 144 1.75 -4.43 11.11
N ALA A 145 1.86 -3.11 11.04
CA ALA A 145 1.15 -2.30 10.06
C ALA A 145 2.14 -1.42 9.29
N ILE A 146 2.21 -1.61 7.99
CA ILE A 146 2.97 -0.75 7.08
C ILE A 146 2.01 0.33 6.60
N CYS A 147 2.27 1.58 6.95
CA CYS A 147 1.43 2.73 6.62
C CYS A 147 2.21 3.75 5.81
N ALA A 148 1.59 4.27 4.75
CA ALA A 148 2.24 5.26 3.90
C ALA A 148 1.23 6.21 3.23
N HIS A 149 1.74 7.38 2.85
CA HIS A 149 1.07 8.30 1.94
C HIS A 149 1.81 8.31 0.60
N VAL A 150 1.06 8.31 -0.48
CA VAL A 150 1.60 8.25 -1.84
C VAL A 150 1.35 9.55 -2.57
N ARG A 151 2.40 10.05 -3.20
CA ARG A 151 2.36 11.28 -3.99
C ARG A 151 2.89 11.01 -5.38
N ASP A 152 2.17 11.48 -6.40
CA ASP A 152 2.64 11.50 -7.77
C ASP A 152 3.73 12.57 -7.94
N MET A 153 4.88 12.16 -8.44
CA MET A 153 6.06 13.03 -8.58
C MET A 153 5.97 13.97 -9.79
N SER A 154 5.13 13.67 -10.78
CA SER A 154 4.98 14.48 -11.98
C SER A 154 4.26 15.82 -11.69
N ASN A 155 3.31 15.80 -10.78
CA ASN A 155 2.47 16.96 -10.42
C ASN A 155 2.53 17.33 -8.93
N ASN A 156 3.25 16.53 -8.13
CA ASN A 156 3.39 16.71 -6.69
C ASN A 156 2.06 16.67 -5.91
N ILE A 157 1.12 15.82 -6.36
CA ILE A 157 -0.20 15.66 -5.76
C ILE A 157 -0.24 14.36 -4.95
N SER A 158 -0.78 14.41 -3.72
CA SER A 158 -1.10 13.21 -2.96
C SER A 158 -2.23 12.44 -3.64
N VAL A 159 -1.99 11.17 -3.95
CA VAL A 159 -2.91 10.33 -4.72
C VAL A 159 -3.54 9.20 -3.91
N ALA A 160 -2.83 8.69 -2.90
CA ALA A 160 -3.33 7.60 -2.06
C ALA A 160 -2.80 7.67 -0.62
N SER A 161 -3.52 7.01 0.28
CA SER A 161 -3.02 6.54 1.57
C SER A 161 -3.12 5.02 1.59
N ILE A 162 -2.12 4.33 2.15
CA ILE A 162 -1.99 2.88 2.09
C ILE A 162 -1.78 2.33 3.49
N THR A 163 -2.39 1.18 3.79
CA THR A 163 -1.97 0.35 4.92
C THR A 163 -1.96 -1.13 4.53
N HIS A 164 -0.98 -1.85 5.06
CA HIS A 164 -0.92 -3.30 5.08
C HIS A 164 -0.86 -3.75 6.53
N LEU A 165 -1.99 -4.18 7.09
CA LEU A 165 -2.03 -4.83 8.41
C LEU A 165 -1.70 -6.31 8.22
N VAL A 166 -0.65 -6.76 8.90
CA VAL A 166 -0.22 -8.17 8.89
C VAL A 166 -0.44 -8.75 10.28
N SER A 167 -1.29 -9.75 10.37
CA SER A 167 -1.62 -10.43 11.63
C SER A 167 -1.25 -11.90 11.54
N ARG A 168 -0.58 -12.41 12.59
CA ARG A 168 -0.16 -13.81 12.68
C ARG A 168 -1.36 -14.74 12.80
N ASN A 169 -1.30 -15.87 12.10
CA ASN A 169 -2.24 -16.98 12.20
C ASN A 169 -1.52 -18.32 12.36
N ALA A 170 -2.26 -19.44 12.34
CA ALA A 170 -1.69 -20.77 12.57
C ALA A 170 -0.70 -21.22 11.47
N GLU A 171 -0.84 -20.73 10.23
CA GLU A 171 -0.04 -21.13 9.08
C GLU A 171 1.10 -20.14 8.76
N GLY A 172 1.07 -18.96 9.35
CA GLY A 172 2.01 -17.86 9.09
C GLY A 172 1.38 -16.53 9.45
N SER A 173 0.88 -15.81 8.44
CA SER A 173 0.17 -14.55 8.63
C SER A 173 -0.92 -14.35 7.58
N ARG A 174 -1.79 -13.39 7.85
CA ARG A 174 -2.73 -12.80 6.90
C ARG A 174 -2.40 -11.31 6.76
N MET A 175 -2.27 -10.84 5.53
CA MET A 175 -2.16 -9.42 5.22
C MET A 175 -3.50 -8.87 4.72
N GLN A 176 -3.95 -7.79 5.33
CA GLN A 176 -5.09 -7.01 4.91
C GLN A 176 -4.58 -5.66 4.40
N SER A 177 -4.72 -5.42 3.09
CA SER A 177 -4.25 -4.20 2.44
C SER A 177 -5.42 -3.29 2.13
N SER A 178 -5.27 -1.99 2.38
CA SER A 178 -6.26 -0.96 2.05
C SER A 178 -5.60 0.24 1.40
N PHE A 179 -6.24 0.74 0.34
CA PHE A 179 -5.78 1.91 -0.41
C PHE A 179 -6.94 2.91 -0.49
N TRP A 180 -6.74 4.09 0.08
CA TRP A 180 -7.69 5.20 0.01
C TRP A 180 -7.27 6.16 -1.09
N LEU A 181 -8.01 6.18 -2.19
CA LEU A 181 -7.77 7.07 -3.31
C LEU A 181 -8.60 8.34 -3.16
N GLY A 182 -7.95 9.50 -3.25
CA GLY A 182 -8.60 10.80 -3.13
C GLY A 182 -8.92 11.26 -1.70
N MET A 183 -8.62 10.44 -0.67
CA MET A 183 -8.70 10.78 0.74
C MET A 183 -7.29 11.02 1.29
N ASN A 184 -6.63 12.10 0.89
CA ASN A 184 -5.22 12.25 1.18
C ASN A 184 -4.96 13.39 2.15
N PRO A 185 -3.93 13.27 3.02
CA PRO A 185 -3.45 14.41 3.75
C PRO A 185 -2.85 15.38 2.73
N THR A 186 -3.36 16.60 2.73
CA THR A 186 -2.86 17.63 1.86
C THR A 186 -1.58 18.22 2.44
N HIS A 187 -0.46 17.60 2.15
CA HIS A 187 0.86 18.19 2.35
C HIS A 187 1.36 18.74 1.01
N THR A 188 0.97 19.95 0.69
CA THR A 188 1.52 20.67 -0.45
C THR A 188 2.32 21.85 0.08
N ASN A 189 3.63 21.74 0.00
CA ASN A 189 4.55 22.84 0.36
C ASN A 189 4.65 23.93 -0.74
N SER A 190 3.81 23.84 -1.77
CA SER A 190 3.79 24.79 -2.89
C SER A 190 2.57 25.70 -2.80
N ILE A 191 2.79 27.01 -2.91
CA ILE A 191 1.72 28.02 -2.99
C ILE A 191 0.76 27.73 -4.16
N LEU A 192 1.33 27.28 -5.31
CA LEU A 192 0.54 26.95 -6.50
C LEU A 192 -0.42 25.80 -6.24
N THR A 193 0.07 24.71 -5.61
CA THR A 193 -0.76 23.55 -5.29
C THR A 193 -1.82 23.91 -4.25
N SER A 194 -1.53 24.81 -3.32
CA SER A 194 -2.52 25.31 -2.36
C SER A 194 -3.68 26.05 -3.03
N LEU A 195 -3.40 26.78 -4.12
CA LEU A 195 -4.43 27.51 -4.88
C LEU A 195 -5.35 26.57 -5.69
N ILE A 196 -4.82 25.49 -6.25
CA ILE A 196 -5.62 24.52 -7.04
C ILE A 196 -6.22 23.39 -6.20
N LYS A 197 -5.83 23.28 -4.93
CA LYS A 197 -6.32 22.25 -3.99
C LYS A 197 -7.84 22.14 -3.95
N PRO A 198 -8.65 23.21 -3.80
CA PRO A 198 -10.11 23.10 -3.76
C PRO A 198 -10.69 22.50 -5.05
N LEU A 199 -10.01 22.76 -6.19
CA LEU A 199 -10.41 22.18 -7.47
C LEU A 199 -10.12 20.68 -7.52
N LEU A 200 -8.93 20.26 -7.09
CA LEU A 200 -8.53 18.85 -7.04
C LEU A 200 -9.36 18.02 -6.05
N GLU A 201 -9.77 18.65 -4.95
CA GLU A 201 -10.65 18.03 -3.95
C GLU A 201 -12.13 18.00 -4.38
N SER A 202 -12.47 18.67 -5.49
CA SER A 202 -13.84 18.65 -5.99
C SER A 202 -14.26 17.26 -6.44
N ARG A 203 -15.56 16.93 -6.27
CA ARG A 203 -16.13 15.66 -6.74
C ARG A 203 -15.93 15.44 -8.24
N LEU A 204 -15.93 16.51 -9.03
CA LEU A 204 -15.74 16.42 -10.48
C LEU A 204 -14.31 16.00 -10.81
N ALA A 205 -13.31 16.63 -10.21
CA ALA A 205 -11.91 16.25 -10.41
C ALA A 205 -11.63 14.82 -9.94
N LYS A 206 -12.11 14.44 -8.77
CA LYS A 206 -11.98 13.06 -8.26
C LYS A 206 -12.61 12.04 -9.20
N ASN A 207 -13.80 12.33 -9.75
CA ASN A 207 -14.48 11.42 -10.68
C ASN A 207 -13.72 11.23 -12.01
N ILE A 208 -12.93 12.22 -12.42
CA ILE A 208 -12.09 12.15 -13.63
C ILE A 208 -10.76 11.45 -13.35
N LEU A 209 -10.13 11.76 -12.21
CA LEU A 209 -8.79 11.28 -11.87
C LEU A 209 -8.79 9.87 -11.26
N ILE A 210 -9.84 9.51 -10.51
CA ILE A 210 -9.95 8.23 -9.81
C ILE A 210 -10.91 7.33 -10.58
N THR A 211 -10.40 6.66 -11.60
CA THR A 211 -11.19 5.81 -12.49
C THR A 211 -11.40 4.41 -11.93
N ASP A 212 -12.44 3.71 -12.44
CA ASP A 212 -12.68 2.31 -12.11
C ASP A 212 -11.51 1.42 -12.52
N ASP A 213 -10.91 1.71 -13.69
CA ASP A 213 -9.77 0.96 -14.21
C ASP A 213 -8.53 1.13 -13.33
N LEU A 214 -8.26 2.34 -12.84
CA LEU A 214 -7.18 2.58 -11.87
C LEU A 214 -7.36 1.70 -10.62
N ALA A 215 -8.56 1.69 -10.05
CA ALA A 215 -8.85 0.93 -8.84
C ALA A 215 -8.76 -0.59 -9.07
N ARG A 216 -9.24 -1.09 -10.23
CA ARG A 216 -9.11 -2.51 -10.60
C ARG A 216 -7.66 -2.90 -10.82
N ASN A 217 -6.89 -2.08 -11.54
CA ASN A 217 -5.47 -2.32 -11.80
C ASN A 217 -4.66 -2.28 -10.50
N LEU A 218 -4.98 -1.39 -9.56
CA LEU A 218 -4.34 -1.34 -8.25
C LEU A 218 -4.64 -2.59 -7.42
N LEU A 219 -5.88 -3.10 -7.44
CA LEU A 219 -6.24 -4.36 -6.78
C LEU A 219 -5.46 -5.55 -7.37
N ILE A 220 -5.34 -5.60 -8.70
CA ILE A 220 -4.55 -6.63 -9.39
C ILE A 220 -3.08 -6.53 -9.00
N HIS A 221 -2.51 -5.33 -9.07
CA HIS A 221 -1.11 -5.06 -8.75
C HIS A 221 -0.78 -5.52 -7.32
N CYS A 222 -1.58 -5.08 -6.33
CA CYS A 222 -1.42 -5.49 -4.94
C CYS A 222 -1.51 -7.02 -4.76
N ALA A 223 -2.48 -7.65 -5.39
CA ALA A 223 -2.62 -9.12 -5.30
C ALA A 223 -1.44 -9.85 -5.94
N GLU A 224 -0.94 -9.38 -7.08
CA GLU A 224 0.20 -9.99 -7.77
C GLU A 224 1.49 -9.86 -6.96
N GLU A 225 1.82 -8.66 -6.49
CA GLU A 225 3.04 -8.42 -5.73
C GLU A 225 3.06 -9.16 -4.40
N MET A 226 1.96 -9.14 -3.63
CA MET A 226 1.90 -9.80 -2.32
C MET A 226 1.91 -11.32 -2.46
N ASN A 227 1.18 -11.90 -3.43
CA ASN A 227 1.24 -13.33 -3.68
C ASN A 227 2.60 -13.78 -4.26
N HIS A 228 3.35 -12.89 -4.89
CA HIS A 228 4.71 -13.20 -5.31
C HIS A 228 5.68 -13.13 -4.12
N LEU A 229 5.56 -12.13 -3.26
CA LEU A 229 6.38 -11.96 -2.05
C LEU A 229 6.35 -13.22 -1.16
N VAL A 230 5.17 -13.78 -0.93
CA VAL A 230 4.99 -15.01 -0.13
C VAL A 230 5.89 -16.15 -0.59
N LYS A 231 6.13 -16.28 -1.90
CA LYS A 231 6.85 -17.43 -2.47
C LYS A 231 8.34 -17.46 -2.15
N PHE A 232 8.94 -16.31 -1.90
CA PHE A 232 10.38 -16.23 -1.71
C PHE A 232 10.80 -15.61 -0.37
N LEU A 233 9.92 -14.83 0.26
CA LEU A 233 10.28 -14.07 1.46
C LEU A 233 10.82 -14.94 2.62
N PRO A 234 10.21 -16.10 2.98
CA PRO A 234 10.73 -16.91 4.08
C PRO A 234 12.16 -17.41 3.85
N ILE A 235 12.45 -17.83 2.61
CA ILE A 235 13.79 -18.32 2.23
C ILE A 235 14.77 -17.16 2.22
N LEU A 236 14.41 -16.06 1.54
CA LEU A 236 15.26 -14.88 1.44
C LEU A 236 15.60 -14.29 2.81
N PHE A 237 14.60 -14.19 3.69
CA PHE A 237 14.79 -13.68 5.05
C PHE A 237 15.82 -14.54 5.80
N LYS A 238 15.66 -15.88 5.76
CA LYS A 238 16.60 -16.80 6.39
C LYS A 238 18.01 -16.64 5.85
N ASP A 239 18.17 -16.53 4.52
CA ASP A 239 19.49 -16.43 3.87
C ASP A 239 20.20 -15.10 4.18
N LYS A 240 19.46 -14.03 4.46
CA LYS A 240 20.01 -12.68 4.70
C LYS A 240 20.18 -12.34 6.18
N THR A 241 19.57 -13.10 7.09
CA THR A 241 19.60 -12.83 8.55
C THR A 241 20.36 -13.89 9.37
N ASN A 242 20.82 -14.97 8.74
CA ASN A 242 21.74 -15.96 9.31
C ASN A 242 23.21 -15.65 8.86
#